data_7380321bf04e0f0b5c2e2d8ed5d1cc5c
#
_entry.id   7380321bf04e0f0b5c2e2d8ed5d1cc5c
#
_cell.length_a   1.000
_cell.length_b   1.000
_cell.length_c   1.000
_cell.angle_alpha   90.00
_cell.angle_beta   90.00
_cell.angle_gamma   90.00
#
_symmetry.space_group_name_H-M   'P 1'
#
loop_
_entity.id
_entity.type
_entity.pdbx_description
1 polymer ?
#
loop_
_entity_poly.entity_id
_entity_poly.type
_entity_poly.pdbx_seq_one_letter_code
_entity_poly.pdbx_strand_id
1 'polypeptide(L)'
;MKKKINFLIMILMVCYSTIIFPEKAGASEQMMTTKVNSIIAKNWKNNEYSITVRDIETGKVLYNNNGDKMIRPASTHKLLVSAAALDLLGPDYRFATKTYVDGSIEDGVLNGNIYLQGGGDPTLLPSHLESFANGLKKMGISKITGSLIGDDTWFDEDRLPKGIVPQEEDQPYASRISALTISPNDQYDIANVQVKVTGSKVGTTANVQLVPFASTIPVVNKTKIVKKGEKSTVKITREYGTDRIIVTGNLPAGSQKSTYVTVFNPTLYTLDVFREKLVAKGIQTMPLETGKVPENAQRVGISYSKPLTDINFKYLKLSINGMGDMLTKQLGRERLGEGSWSAGIQAIRTYGSDNGLTMDQWYFEDGSGLSHQNRVNSMQESLLLYKVRSKSWYNSYLDALPHAGRKGSLVGATLENRMKGYSVSAKTGYISGTYSLSGYVKGKSGKWYIFSILTQANKTSAIPTIDEIVKQIANEM
;
A
#
# COMPACT_ATOMS: atom_id res chain seq x y z
N MET A 1 -25.12 -50.43 48.97
CA MET A 1 -25.06 -48.96 49.30
C MET A 1 -23.77 -48.27 48.84
N LYS A 2 -22.60 -48.92 48.68
CA LYS A 2 -21.37 -48.22 48.27
C LYS A 2 -21.30 -47.76 46.81
N LYS A 3 -22.04 -48.35 45.86
CA LYS A 3 -22.03 -47.95 44.44
C LYS A 3 -22.85 -46.67 44.12
N LYS A 4 -23.85 -46.30 44.91
CA LYS A 4 -24.68 -45.10 44.71
C LYS A 4 -24.00 -43.80 45.22
N ILE A 5 -23.07 -43.91 46.19
CA ILE A 5 -22.38 -42.76 46.78
C ILE A 5 -21.29 -42.26 45.81
N ASN A 6 -20.59 -43.14 45.07
CA ASN A 6 -19.57 -42.74 44.10
C ASN A 6 -20.15 -42.05 42.85
N PHE A 7 -21.41 -42.34 42.46
CA PHE A 7 -22.06 -41.69 41.34
C PHE A 7 -22.50 -40.27 41.67
N LEU A 8 -22.94 -40.06 42.94
CA LEU A 8 -23.34 -38.73 43.40
C LEU A 8 -22.16 -37.75 43.54
N ILE A 9 -20.98 -38.25 43.95
CA ILE A 9 -19.74 -37.47 44.08
C ILE A 9 -19.20 -37.08 42.68
N MET A 10 -19.34 -37.98 41.68
CA MET A 10 -18.90 -37.70 40.30
C MET A 10 -19.79 -36.64 39.60
N ILE A 11 -21.11 -36.64 39.86
CA ILE A 11 -22.03 -35.62 39.36
C ILE A 11 -21.78 -34.27 40.04
N LEU A 12 -21.44 -34.24 41.34
CA LEU A 12 -21.09 -32.99 42.02
C LEU A 12 -19.74 -32.40 41.54
N MET A 13 -18.74 -33.22 41.18
CA MET A 13 -17.47 -32.73 40.59
C MET A 13 -17.65 -32.21 39.17
N VAL A 14 -18.53 -32.77 38.34
CA VAL A 14 -18.79 -32.28 36.99
C VAL A 14 -19.60 -30.95 37.01
N CYS A 15 -20.49 -30.76 38.01
CA CYS A 15 -21.21 -29.49 38.18
C CYS A 15 -20.33 -28.37 38.76
N TYR A 16 -19.26 -28.67 39.51
CA TYR A 16 -18.38 -27.64 40.07
C TYR A 16 -17.37 -27.08 39.03
N SER A 17 -17.05 -27.86 37.97
CA SER A 17 -16.11 -27.41 36.93
C SER A 17 -16.73 -26.48 35.88
N THR A 18 -18.06 -26.36 35.83
CA THR A 18 -18.75 -25.53 34.83
C THR A 18 -19.18 -24.13 35.33
N ILE A 19 -19.06 -23.85 36.63
CA ILE A 19 -19.53 -22.59 37.23
C ILE A 19 -18.42 -21.53 37.38
N ILE A 20 -17.12 -21.90 37.23
CA ILE A 20 -16.01 -21.03 37.56
C ILE A 20 -15.58 -20.15 36.36
N PHE A 21 -15.99 -20.42 35.12
CA PHE A 21 -15.49 -19.72 33.94
C PHE A 21 -16.19 -18.41 33.54
N PRO A 22 -17.49 -18.17 33.72
CA PRO A 22 -18.13 -16.91 33.31
C PRO A 22 -17.71 -15.71 34.17
N GLU A 23 -17.47 -15.90 35.45
CA GLU A 23 -17.17 -14.81 36.40
C GLU A 23 -15.75 -14.19 36.17
N LYS A 24 -14.76 -15.02 35.85
CA LYS A 24 -13.39 -14.55 35.56
C LYS A 24 -13.31 -13.79 34.23
N ALA A 25 -14.07 -14.20 33.20
CA ALA A 25 -14.09 -13.53 31.91
C ALA A 25 -14.71 -12.13 32.04
N GLY A 26 -15.81 -11.99 32.76
CA GLY A 26 -16.46 -10.69 33.04
C GLY A 26 -15.59 -9.73 33.84
N ALA A 27 -14.83 -10.25 34.83
CA ALA A 27 -13.91 -9.43 35.62
C ALA A 27 -12.74 -8.88 34.79
N SER A 28 -12.17 -9.68 33.86
CA SER A 28 -11.13 -9.24 32.93
C SER A 28 -11.62 -8.17 31.95
N GLU A 29 -12.81 -8.36 31.36
CA GLU A 29 -13.44 -7.35 30.49
C GLU A 29 -13.67 -6.03 31.25
N GLN A 30 -14.15 -6.09 32.49
CA GLN A 30 -14.39 -4.91 33.32
C GLN A 30 -13.07 -4.19 33.69
N MET A 31 -12.03 -4.92 34.03
CA MET A 31 -10.71 -4.35 34.35
C MET A 31 -10.09 -3.68 33.11
N MET A 32 -10.11 -4.35 31.95
CA MET A 32 -9.67 -3.77 30.68
C MET A 32 -10.44 -2.49 30.37
N THR A 33 -11.77 -2.51 30.46
CA THR A 33 -12.64 -1.35 30.24
C THR A 33 -12.24 -0.17 31.13
N THR A 34 -12.08 -0.41 32.44
CA THR A 34 -11.70 0.63 33.41
C THR A 34 -10.36 1.26 33.09
N LYS A 35 -9.36 0.43 32.78
CA LYS A 35 -7.99 0.93 32.46
C LYS A 35 -7.95 1.68 31.13
N VAL A 36 -8.61 1.15 30.08
CA VAL A 36 -8.67 1.83 28.78
C VAL A 36 -9.38 3.18 28.89
N ASN A 37 -10.51 3.24 29.60
CA ASN A 37 -11.22 4.51 29.85
C ASN A 37 -10.36 5.53 30.62
N SER A 38 -9.59 5.10 31.61
CA SER A 38 -8.65 5.96 32.34
C SER A 38 -7.58 6.55 31.44
N ILE A 39 -6.99 5.73 30.54
CA ILE A 39 -5.99 6.20 29.57
C ILE A 39 -6.58 7.24 28.63
N ILE A 40 -7.80 6.98 28.12
CA ILE A 40 -8.51 7.90 27.21
C ILE A 40 -8.81 9.23 27.93
N ALA A 41 -9.38 9.17 29.13
CA ALA A 41 -9.71 10.36 29.91
C ALA A 41 -8.48 11.22 30.24
N LYS A 42 -7.32 10.59 30.45
CA LYS A 42 -6.05 11.28 30.71
C LYS A 42 -5.48 11.94 29.46
N ASN A 43 -5.45 11.23 28.31
CA ASN A 43 -4.64 11.61 27.17
C ASN A 43 -5.46 12.21 26.00
N TRP A 44 -6.76 11.91 25.88
CA TRP A 44 -7.59 12.23 24.71
C TRP A 44 -8.83 13.08 25.02
N LYS A 45 -8.77 13.97 26.00
CA LYS A 45 -9.91 14.83 26.39
C LYS A 45 -10.57 15.57 25.24
N ASN A 46 -9.78 15.99 24.24
CA ASN A 46 -10.22 16.80 23.10
C ASN A 46 -10.03 16.09 21.74
N ASN A 47 -9.68 14.80 21.75
CA ASN A 47 -9.55 14.04 20.51
C ASN A 47 -10.90 13.45 20.10
N GLU A 48 -11.10 13.38 18.79
CA GLU A 48 -12.13 12.50 18.24
C GLU A 48 -11.54 11.09 18.12
N TYR A 49 -12.30 10.10 18.53
CA TYR A 49 -11.85 8.70 18.46
C TYR A 49 -13.03 7.73 18.32
N SER A 50 -12.70 6.54 17.82
CA SER A 50 -13.57 5.38 17.70
C SER A 50 -12.76 4.14 18.07
N ILE A 51 -13.20 3.37 19.08
CA ILE A 51 -12.47 2.21 19.59
C ILE A 51 -13.38 1.03 19.76
N THR A 52 -13.01 -0.12 19.21
CA THR A 52 -13.74 -1.40 19.39
C THR A 52 -12.74 -2.53 19.63
N VAL A 53 -13.06 -3.40 20.61
CA VAL A 53 -12.36 -4.66 20.86
C VAL A 53 -13.37 -5.81 20.74
N ARG A 54 -12.99 -6.88 20.02
CA ARG A 54 -13.81 -8.08 19.84
C ARG A 54 -13.07 -9.34 20.29
N ASP A 55 -13.83 -10.28 20.78
CA ASP A 55 -13.40 -11.67 20.90
C ASP A 55 -13.20 -12.25 19.50
N ILE A 56 -12.04 -12.90 19.28
CA ILE A 56 -11.68 -13.40 17.96
C ILE A 56 -12.49 -14.62 17.55
N GLU A 57 -12.95 -15.44 18.51
CA GLU A 57 -13.67 -16.69 18.22
C GLU A 57 -15.15 -16.42 17.95
N THR A 58 -15.77 -15.61 18.79
CA THR A 58 -17.22 -15.38 18.75
C THR A 58 -17.61 -14.14 17.96
N GLY A 59 -16.70 -13.20 17.74
CA GLY A 59 -16.98 -11.88 17.17
C GLY A 59 -17.73 -10.95 18.15
N LYS A 60 -17.98 -11.37 19.39
CA LYS A 60 -18.63 -10.54 20.42
C LYS A 60 -17.81 -9.29 20.67
N VAL A 61 -18.47 -8.14 20.74
CA VAL A 61 -17.86 -6.88 21.16
C VAL A 61 -17.65 -6.93 22.67
N LEU A 62 -16.38 -6.82 23.09
CA LEU A 62 -15.95 -6.83 24.51
C LEU A 62 -15.76 -5.41 25.03
N TYR A 63 -15.41 -4.47 24.16
CA TYR A 63 -15.26 -3.06 24.46
C TYR A 63 -15.70 -2.21 23.29
N ASN A 64 -16.47 -1.18 23.58
CA ASN A 64 -16.93 -0.18 22.61
C ASN A 64 -16.90 1.21 23.26
N ASN A 65 -16.15 2.14 22.66
CA ASN A 65 -16.17 3.53 23.07
C ASN A 65 -16.16 4.40 21.80
N ASN A 66 -17.29 5.04 21.54
CA ASN A 66 -17.58 5.75 20.29
C ASN A 66 -17.41 4.88 19.03
N GLY A 67 -17.67 3.56 19.12
CA GLY A 67 -17.42 2.60 18.04
C GLY A 67 -18.13 2.91 16.74
N ASP A 68 -19.24 3.62 16.79
CA ASP A 68 -20.02 4.05 15.61
C ASP A 68 -19.58 5.40 15.04
N LYS A 69 -18.67 6.10 15.73
CA LYS A 69 -18.20 7.40 15.27
C LYS A 69 -17.32 7.27 14.04
N MET A 70 -17.70 7.97 12.97
CA MET A 70 -16.99 7.98 11.70
C MET A 70 -15.72 8.83 11.81
N ILE A 71 -14.56 8.20 11.68
CA ILE A 71 -13.22 8.79 11.78
C ILE A 71 -12.46 8.52 10.47
N ARG A 72 -11.50 9.36 10.14
CA ARG A 72 -10.58 9.09 9.00
C ARG A 72 -9.75 7.83 9.31
N PRO A 73 -9.75 6.80 8.43
CA PRO A 73 -8.99 5.58 8.66
C PRO A 73 -7.50 5.74 8.39
N ALA A 74 -7.11 6.67 7.52
CA ALA A 74 -5.80 6.66 6.91
C ALA A 74 -5.51 5.28 6.31
N SER A 75 -4.27 4.77 6.42
CA SER A 75 -3.88 3.50 5.79
C SER A 75 -4.49 2.23 6.41
N THR A 76 -5.32 2.31 7.48
CA THR A 76 -6.09 1.13 7.90
C THR A 76 -7.21 0.80 6.90
N HIS A 77 -7.62 1.77 6.06
CA HIS A 77 -8.50 1.53 4.91
C HIS A 77 -7.98 0.40 3.99
N LYS A 78 -6.66 0.24 3.87
CA LYS A 78 -6.02 -0.82 3.09
C LYS A 78 -6.44 -2.23 3.51
N LEU A 79 -6.92 -2.40 4.74
CA LEU A 79 -7.47 -3.69 5.22
C LEU A 79 -8.66 -4.13 4.38
N LEU A 80 -9.59 -3.23 4.07
CA LEU A 80 -10.76 -3.52 3.24
C LEU A 80 -10.35 -3.78 1.78
N VAL A 81 -9.51 -2.92 1.21
CA VAL A 81 -9.06 -3.07 -0.19
C VAL A 81 -8.30 -4.37 -0.40
N SER A 82 -7.39 -4.73 0.54
CA SER A 82 -6.66 -5.99 0.54
C SER A 82 -7.59 -7.21 0.59
N ALA A 83 -8.57 -7.18 1.49
CA ALA A 83 -9.53 -8.27 1.63
C ALA A 83 -10.38 -8.43 0.35
N ALA A 84 -10.88 -7.32 -0.21
CA ALA A 84 -11.62 -7.33 -1.47
C ALA A 84 -10.77 -7.86 -2.64
N ALA A 85 -9.51 -7.44 -2.74
CA ALA A 85 -8.61 -7.90 -3.80
C ALA A 85 -8.34 -9.41 -3.71
N LEU A 86 -8.01 -9.93 -2.52
CA LEU A 86 -7.77 -11.36 -2.33
C LEU A 86 -9.02 -12.23 -2.59
N ASP A 87 -10.19 -11.72 -2.26
CA ASP A 87 -11.45 -12.46 -2.43
C ASP A 87 -11.95 -12.43 -3.88
N LEU A 88 -11.90 -11.26 -4.52
CA LEU A 88 -12.53 -11.04 -5.84
C LEU A 88 -11.60 -11.39 -7.01
N LEU A 89 -10.29 -11.21 -6.88
CA LEU A 89 -9.31 -11.59 -7.90
C LEU A 89 -8.73 -12.99 -7.64
N GLY A 90 -8.68 -13.40 -6.38
CA GLY A 90 -8.04 -14.63 -5.94
C GLY A 90 -6.57 -14.44 -5.55
N PRO A 91 -6.05 -15.29 -4.62
CA PRO A 91 -4.69 -15.18 -4.09
C PRO A 91 -3.59 -15.38 -5.15
N ASP A 92 -3.86 -16.16 -6.18
CA ASP A 92 -2.92 -16.50 -7.26
C ASP A 92 -3.01 -15.58 -8.48
N TYR A 93 -3.88 -14.56 -8.44
CA TYR A 93 -4.03 -13.58 -9.51
C TYR A 93 -2.69 -12.95 -9.86
N ARG A 94 -2.43 -12.76 -11.18
CA ARG A 94 -1.21 -12.15 -11.70
C ARG A 94 -1.56 -11.08 -12.71
N PHE A 95 -1.00 -9.91 -12.56
CA PHE A 95 -1.05 -8.84 -13.54
C PHE A 95 -0.17 -9.19 -14.74
N ALA A 96 -0.51 -8.66 -15.92
CA ALA A 96 0.25 -8.92 -17.14
C ALA A 96 0.62 -7.61 -17.84
N THR A 97 1.90 -7.46 -18.17
CA THR A 97 2.40 -6.44 -19.10
C THR A 97 2.80 -7.14 -20.39
N LYS A 98 2.43 -6.57 -21.55
CA LYS A 98 2.61 -7.24 -22.84
C LYS A 98 3.30 -6.31 -23.83
N THR A 99 4.08 -6.89 -24.76
CA THR A 99 4.65 -6.18 -25.90
C THR A 99 4.07 -6.72 -27.20
N TYR A 100 3.80 -5.80 -28.12
CA TYR A 100 3.29 -6.10 -29.45
C TYR A 100 4.10 -5.36 -30.50
N VAL A 101 4.03 -5.83 -31.74
CA VAL A 101 4.53 -5.16 -32.94
C VAL A 101 3.44 -5.15 -34.01
N ASP A 102 3.42 -4.10 -34.81
CA ASP A 102 2.71 -4.05 -36.09
C ASP A 102 3.74 -3.98 -37.24
N GLY A 103 3.35 -4.36 -38.44
CA GLY A 103 4.24 -4.35 -39.62
C GLY A 103 5.18 -5.54 -39.76
N SER A 104 6.08 -5.48 -40.78
CA SER A 104 7.02 -6.55 -41.15
C SER A 104 8.40 -6.33 -40.56
N ILE A 105 9.14 -7.44 -40.35
CA ILE A 105 10.57 -7.40 -39.98
C ILE A 105 11.36 -7.89 -41.18
N GLU A 106 12.19 -6.99 -41.76
CA GLU A 106 13.03 -7.27 -42.92
C GLU A 106 14.46 -6.78 -42.63
N ASP A 107 15.45 -7.63 -42.82
CA ASP A 107 16.87 -7.34 -42.59
C ASP A 107 17.18 -6.66 -41.23
N GLY A 108 16.46 -7.08 -40.20
CA GLY A 108 16.60 -6.52 -38.83
C GLY A 108 15.90 -5.18 -38.62
N VAL A 109 15.13 -4.70 -39.59
CA VAL A 109 14.32 -3.49 -39.48
C VAL A 109 12.87 -3.86 -39.27
N LEU A 110 12.25 -3.41 -38.17
CA LEU A 110 10.81 -3.44 -37.99
C LEU A 110 10.19 -2.25 -38.72
N ASN A 111 9.50 -2.49 -39.82
CA ASN A 111 8.73 -1.49 -40.56
C ASN A 111 7.35 -1.28 -39.92
N GLY A 112 7.33 -0.72 -38.72
CA GLY A 112 6.13 -0.56 -37.90
C GLY A 112 6.47 -0.07 -36.51
N ASN A 113 5.52 -0.22 -35.58
CA ASN A 113 5.57 0.26 -34.22
C ASN A 113 5.84 -0.89 -33.23
N ILE A 114 6.35 -0.53 -32.06
CA ILE A 114 6.35 -1.38 -30.85
C ILE A 114 5.36 -0.80 -29.87
N TYR A 115 4.50 -1.65 -29.33
CA TYR A 115 3.56 -1.31 -28.26
C TYR A 115 3.97 -1.97 -26.95
N LEU A 116 3.92 -1.20 -25.86
CA LEU A 116 4.00 -1.71 -24.51
C LEU A 116 2.66 -1.50 -23.82
N GLN A 117 1.91 -2.59 -23.61
CA GLN A 117 0.60 -2.54 -22.97
C GLN A 117 0.69 -2.88 -21.49
N GLY A 118 0.23 -1.94 -20.66
CA GLY A 118 0.09 -2.14 -19.22
C GLY A 118 -1.24 -2.80 -18.86
N GLY A 119 -1.18 -3.79 -17.97
CA GLY A 119 -2.36 -4.43 -17.38
C GLY A 119 -2.52 -4.10 -15.89
N GLY A 120 -2.04 -2.94 -15.44
CA GLY A 120 -2.16 -2.51 -14.05
C GLY A 120 -1.19 -3.20 -13.07
N ASP A 121 -0.05 -3.73 -13.54
CA ASP A 121 0.95 -4.38 -12.68
C ASP A 121 1.64 -3.37 -11.76
N PRO A 122 1.40 -3.38 -10.42
CA PRO A 122 2.03 -2.48 -9.49
C PRO A 122 3.49 -2.86 -9.19
N THR A 123 3.98 -3.96 -9.77
CA THR A 123 5.31 -4.51 -9.47
C THR A 123 6.25 -4.51 -10.66
N LEU A 124 5.87 -3.86 -11.77
CA LEU A 124 6.70 -3.76 -12.96
C LEU A 124 8.00 -2.97 -12.63
N LEU A 125 9.14 -3.55 -12.99
CA LEU A 125 10.48 -3.02 -12.72
C LEU A 125 11.24 -2.78 -14.03
N PRO A 126 12.30 -1.93 -14.02
CA PRO A 126 13.18 -1.75 -15.18
C PRO A 126 13.80 -3.05 -15.72
N SER A 127 13.99 -4.08 -14.90
CA SER A 127 14.45 -5.40 -15.31
C SER A 127 13.45 -6.17 -16.18
N HIS A 128 12.15 -5.98 -15.97
CA HIS A 128 11.13 -6.56 -16.83
C HIS A 128 11.16 -5.90 -18.23
N LEU A 129 11.34 -4.57 -18.27
CA LEU A 129 11.52 -3.83 -19.53
C LEU A 129 12.78 -4.29 -20.28
N GLU A 130 13.87 -4.56 -19.56
CA GLU A 130 15.09 -5.14 -20.15
C GLU A 130 14.84 -6.53 -20.72
N SER A 131 14.00 -7.36 -20.08
CA SER A 131 13.62 -8.67 -20.60
C SER A 131 12.85 -8.56 -21.92
N PHE A 132 11.94 -7.59 -22.04
CA PHE A 132 11.26 -7.30 -23.32
C PHE A 132 12.25 -6.85 -24.40
N ALA A 133 13.19 -5.94 -24.08
CA ALA A 133 14.22 -5.50 -25.01
C ALA A 133 15.10 -6.67 -25.50
N ASN A 134 15.46 -7.59 -24.59
CA ASN A 134 16.18 -8.82 -24.97
C ASN A 134 15.35 -9.72 -25.90
N GLY A 135 14.03 -9.83 -25.67
CA GLY A 135 13.11 -10.57 -26.54
C GLY A 135 13.08 -10.01 -27.97
N LEU A 136 12.91 -8.72 -28.10
CA LEU A 136 12.91 -8.04 -29.40
C LEU A 136 14.27 -8.17 -30.12
N LYS A 137 15.38 -8.08 -29.39
CA LYS A 137 16.73 -8.30 -29.95
C LYS A 137 16.92 -9.73 -30.48
N LYS A 138 16.39 -10.74 -29.77
CA LYS A 138 16.41 -12.14 -30.22
C LYS A 138 15.60 -12.38 -31.48
N MET A 139 14.59 -11.56 -31.77
CA MET A 139 13.84 -11.57 -33.03
C MET A 139 14.64 -10.95 -34.19
N GLY A 140 15.87 -10.50 -33.94
CA GLY A 140 16.73 -9.90 -34.93
C GLY A 140 16.52 -8.38 -35.12
N ILE A 141 15.61 -7.75 -34.36
CA ILE A 141 15.31 -6.31 -34.52
C ILE A 141 16.52 -5.49 -34.08
N SER A 142 17.00 -4.60 -34.96
CA SER A 142 18.07 -3.64 -34.72
C SER A 142 17.61 -2.20 -34.90
N LYS A 143 16.51 -1.99 -35.63
CA LYS A 143 15.94 -0.68 -35.92
C LYS A 143 14.42 -0.77 -35.99
N ILE A 144 13.74 0.31 -35.58
CA ILE A 144 12.29 0.49 -35.67
C ILE A 144 12.05 1.75 -36.49
N THR A 145 11.16 1.71 -37.49
CA THR A 145 10.84 2.87 -38.32
C THR A 145 9.66 3.67 -37.78
N GLY A 146 8.77 3.03 -37.03
CA GLY A 146 7.63 3.65 -36.36
C GLY A 146 7.96 4.12 -34.94
N SER A 147 6.96 4.24 -34.11
CA SER A 147 7.01 4.77 -32.74
C SER A 147 7.07 3.65 -31.68
N LEU A 148 7.52 4.01 -30.47
CA LEU A 148 7.33 3.22 -29.28
C LEU A 148 6.09 3.76 -28.56
N ILE A 149 5.03 2.95 -28.51
CA ILE A 149 3.68 3.36 -28.10
C ILE A 149 3.31 2.68 -26.78
N GLY A 150 2.91 3.48 -25.78
CA GLY A 150 2.42 2.99 -24.50
C GLY A 150 0.89 2.90 -24.48
N ASP A 151 0.40 1.72 -24.26
CA ASP A 151 -1.02 1.47 -24.06
C ASP A 151 -1.32 1.34 -22.55
N ASP A 152 -1.97 2.35 -22.01
CA ASP A 152 -2.44 2.38 -20.62
C ASP A 152 -3.98 2.40 -20.51
N THR A 153 -4.66 2.09 -21.61
CA THR A 153 -6.14 2.12 -21.73
C THR A 153 -6.84 1.05 -20.87
N TRP A 154 -6.09 0.21 -20.18
CA TRP A 154 -6.64 -0.74 -19.20
C TRP A 154 -7.27 -0.01 -18.00
N PHE A 155 -6.75 1.19 -17.65
CA PHE A 155 -7.34 2.13 -16.71
C PHE A 155 -7.80 3.40 -17.42
N ASP A 156 -8.66 4.17 -16.78
CA ASP A 156 -9.06 5.50 -17.23
C ASP A 156 -7.91 6.53 -17.13
N GLU A 157 -8.16 7.75 -17.59
CA GLU A 157 -7.18 8.84 -17.60
C GLU A 157 -7.05 9.57 -16.26
N ASP A 158 -7.93 9.31 -15.30
CA ASP A 158 -7.81 9.88 -13.96
C ASP A 158 -6.56 9.29 -13.27
N ARG A 159 -5.58 10.15 -12.99
CA ARG A 159 -4.26 9.72 -12.45
C ARG A 159 -4.13 9.88 -10.94
N LEU A 160 -4.94 10.73 -10.33
CA LEU A 160 -4.96 10.96 -8.88
C LEU A 160 -6.37 10.77 -8.34
N PRO A 161 -6.53 10.12 -7.17
CA PRO A 161 -7.83 9.99 -6.55
C PRO A 161 -8.32 11.37 -6.07
N LYS A 162 -9.64 11.53 -6.02
CA LYS A 162 -10.27 12.71 -5.42
C LYS A 162 -9.81 12.84 -3.96
N GLY A 163 -9.67 14.07 -3.47
CA GLY A 163 -9.31 14.33 -2.07
C GLY A 163 -7.81 14.31 -1.75
N ILE A 164 -6.93 14.08 -2.73
CA ILE A 164 -5.51 14.41 -2.62
C ILE A 164 -5.36 15.92 -2.65
N VAL A 165 -4.67 16.48 -1.65
CA VAL A 165 -4.43 17.92 -1.61
C VAL A 165 -3.29 18.31 -2.57
N PRO A 166 -3.40 19.47 -3.28
CA PRO A 166 -2.41 19.85 -4.30
C PRO A 166 -0.97 19.91 -3.79
N GLN A 167 -0.76 20.22 -2.50
CA GLN A 167 0.55 20.30 -1.86
C GLN A 167 1.24 18.93 -1.70
N GLU A 168 0.50 17.84 -1.87
CA GLU A 168 1.00 16.47 -1.75
C GLU A 168 1.26 15.79 -3.10
N GLU A 169 0.91 16.42 -4.23
CA GLU A 169 1.00 15.83 -5.56
C GLU A 169 2.43 15.42 -5.98
N ASP A 170 3.46 16.10 -5.48
CA ASP A 170 4.86 15.78 -5.78
C ASP A 170 5.48 14.77 -4.80
N GLN A 171 4.74 14.40 -3.75
CA GLN A 171 5.26 13.52 -2.71
C GLN A 171 5.33 12.07 -3.20
N PRO A 172 6.36 11.31 -2.80
CA PRO A 172 6.54 9.92 -3.24
C PRO A 172 5.37 9.00 -2.92
N TYR A 173 4.60 9.34 -1.87
CA TYR A 173 3.43 8.55 -1.45
C TYR A 173 2.14 8.90 -2.19
N ALA A 174 2.11 9.97 -2.99
CA ALA A 174 0.97 10.39 -3.81
C ALA A 174 1.18 9.99 -5.28
N SER A 175 1.42 8.70 -5.52
CA SER A 175 1.68 8.17 -6.86
C SER A 175 0.56 8.47 -7.83
N ARG A 176 0.90 8.93 -9.02
CA ARG A 176 -0.04 9.06 -10.14
C ARG A 176 -0.26 7.68 -10.76
N ILE A 177 -1.51 7.27 -10.88
CA ILE A 177 -1.88 5.90 -11.26
C ILE A 177 -2.04 5.80 -12.78
N SER A 178 -1.37 4.79 -13.36
CA SER A 178 -1.52 4.39 -14.75
C SER A 178 -1.49 2.88 -14.85
N ALA A 179 -2.19 2.31 -15.83
CA ALA A 179 -2.12 0.88 -16.10
C ALA A 179 -0.73 0.46 -16.60
N LEU A 180 0.03 1.39 -17.19
CA LEU A 180 1.42 1.21 -17.59
C LEU A 180 2.31 2.11 -16.74
N THR A 181 2.90 1.56 -15.71
CA THR A 181 3.81 2.28 -14.81
C THR A 181 4.89 1.36 -14.28
N ILE A 182 6.06 1.91 -13.93
CA ILE A 182 7.14 1.17 -13.24
C ILE A 182 7.40 1.72 -11.86
N SER A 183 8.03 0.86 -11.06
CA SER A 183 8.73 1.26 -9.84
C SER A 183 10.23 1.31 -10.10
N PRO A 184 10.98 2.27 -9.54
CA PRO A 184 12.43 2.34 -9.72
C PRO A 184 13.17 1.19 -9.02
N ASN A 185 12.53 0.51 -8.07
CA ASN A 185 13.11 -0.53 -7.22
C ASN A 185 12.05 -1.54 -6.75
N ASP A 186 12.50 -2.58 -6.05
CA ASP A 186 11.66 -3.65 -5.50
C ASP A 186 10.93 -3.30 -4.18
N GLN A 187 11.09 -2.07 -3.67
CA GLN A 187 10.24 -1.53 -2.60
C GLN A 187 8.89 -1.05 -3.15
N TYR A 188 8.78 -0.98 -4.47
CA TYR A 188 7.58 -0.59 -5.22
C TYR A 188 7.12 0.85 -4.94
N ASP A 189 8.08 1.79 -5.04
CA ASP A 189 7.80 3.23 -5.12
C ASP A 189 7.18 3.56 -6.50
N ILE A 190 5.94 3.14 -6.70
CA ILE A 190 5.21 3.18 -7.99
C ILE A 190 5.19 4.59 -8.56
N ALA A 191 5.44 4.73 -9.86
CA ALA A 191 5.44 6.02 -10.57
C ALA A 191 6.38 7.06 -9.93
N ASN A 192 7.51 6.60 -9.39
CA ASN A 192 8.54 7.46 -8.83
C ASN A 192 9.87 7.31 -9.58
N VAL A 193 10.67 8.36 -9.53
CA VAL A 193 12.07 8.35 -9.93
C VAL A 193 12.97 8.71 -8.75
N GLN A 194 14.06 7.99 -8.56
CA GLN A 194 15.04 8.37 -7.55
C GLN A 194 15.95 9.46 -8.09
N VAL A 195 16.05 10.58 -7.40
CA VAL A 195 16.93 11.69 -7.70
C VAL A 195 18.14 11.61 -6.77
N LYS A 196 19.33 11.36 -7.34
CA LYS A 196 20.61 11.31 -6.60
C LYS A 196 21.40 12.59 -6.88
N VAL A 197 21.82 13.26 -5.82
CA VAL A 197 22.60 14.51 -5.87
C VAL A 197 23.93 14.26 -5.17
N THR A 198 25.06 14.40 -5.90
CA THR A 198 26.39 14.10 -5.39
C THR A 198 27.28 15.34 -5.49
N GLY A 199 27.88 15.69 -4.37
CA GLY A 199 28.80 16.83 -4.25
C GLY A 199 30.24 16.43 -4.53
N SER A 200 30.90 17.12 -5.49
CA SER A 200 32.33 16.90 -5.81
C SER A 200 33.17 18.10 -5.42
N LYS A 201 33.38 19.04 -6.33
CA LYS A 201 34.33 20.19 -6.18
C LYS A 201 33.59 21.40 -5.62
N VAL A 202 34.14 22.02 -4.56
CA VAL A 202 33.62 23.26 -3.98
C VAL A 202 33.50 24.37 -5.04
N GLY A 203 32.40 25.09 -5.02
CA GLY A 203 32.12 26.19 -5.95
C GLY A 203 31.42 25.79 -7.25
N THR A 204 31.34 24.48 -7.56
CA THR A 204 30.60 23.96 -8.72
C THR A 204 29.18 23.59 -8.36
N THR A 205 28.34 23.23 -9.36
CA THR A 205 27.05 22.58 -9.16
C THR A 205 27.25 21.10 -8.82
N ALA A 206 26.30 20.51 -8.08
CA ALA A 206 26.29 19.08 -7.80
C ALA A 206 25.99 18.27 -9.08
N ASN A 207 26.46 17.02 -9.12
CA ASN A 207 25.98 16.06 -10.11
C ASN A 207 24.60 15.58 -9.71
N VAL A 208 23.60 15.67 -10.62
CA VAL A 208 22.23 15.18 -10.43
C VAL A 208 21.99 14.03 -11.39
N GLN A 209 21.56 12.90 -10.86
CA GLN A 209 21.28 11.69 -11.62
C GLN A 209 19.89 11.17 -11.30
N LEU A 210 19.14 10.80 -12.34
CA LEU A 210 17.86 10.09 -12.23
C LEU A 210 18.11 8.57 -12.29
N VAL A 211 17.42 7.81 -11.43
CA VAL A 211 17.50 6.35 -11.38
C VAL A 211 16.10 5.75 -11.28
N PRO A 212 15.65 4.99 -12.30
CA PRO A 212 16.29 4.81 -13.62
C PRO A 212 16.41 6.12 -14.39
N PHE A 213 17.34 6.20 -15.32
CA PHE A 213 17.46 7.36 -16.22
C PHE A 213 16.21 7.46 -17.12
N ALA A 214 15.75 8.68 -17.31
CA ALA A 214 14.65 9.02 -18.22
C ALA A 214 14.90 10.44 -18.79
N SER A 215 15.00 10.53 -20.10
CA SER A 215 15.28 11.80 -20.81
C SER A 215 14.08 12.71 -20.90
N THR A 216 12.88 12.15 -20.74
CA THR A 216 11.59 12.90 -20.70
C THR A 216 11.40 13.70 -19.42
N ILE A 217 12.25 13.50 -18.40
CA ILE A 217 12.18 14.22 -17.12
C ILE A 217 13.24 15.34 -17.11
N PRO A 218 12.88 16.60 -17.37
CA PRO A 218 13.82 17.71 -17.32
C PRO A 218 14.30 17.97 -15.89
N VAL A 219 15.60 18.20 -15.72
CA VAL A 219 16.20 18.56 -14.43
C VAL A 219 16.77 19.97 -14.45
N VAL A 220 16.26 20.83 -13.58
CA VAL A 220 16.79 22.17 -13.34
C VAL A 220 17.66 22.14 -12.11
N ASN A 221 18.98 22.16 -12.30
CA ASN A 221 19.95 22.08 -11.23
C ASN A 221 20.50 23.48 -10.87
N LYS A 222 20.10 23.97 -9.68
CA LYS A 222 20.53 25.24 -9.07
C LYS A 222 21.28 24.99 -7.76
N THR A 223 21.99 23.87 -7.65
CA THR A 223 22.78 23.54 -6.47
C THR A 223 24.13 24.24 -6.45
N LYS A 224 24.73 24.36 -5.27
CA LYS A 224 26.11 24.79 -5.08
C LYS A 224 26.83 23.86 -4.13
N ILE A 225 28.02 23.40 -4.51
CA ILE A 225 28.89 22.63 -3.62
C ILE A 225 29.61 23.58 -2.68
N VAL A 226 29.45 23.33 -1.37
CA VAL A 226 30.09 24.08 -0.28
C VAL A 226 31.19 23.24 0.39
N LYS A 227 31.93 23.83 1.33
CA LYS A 227 33.02 23.13 2.02
C LYS A 227 32.51 21.90 2.79
N LYS A 228 33.35 20.89 2.89
CA LYS A 228 33.09 19.70 3.71
C LYS A 228 32.81 20.12 5.17
N GLY A 229 31.76 19.57 5.78
CA GLY A 229 31.32 19.88 7.14
C GLY A 229 30.25 20.98 7.25
N GLU A 230 30.00 21.74 6.18
CA GLU A 230 28.86 22.66 6.15
C GLU A 230 27.52 21.91 6.12
N LYS A 231 26.41 22.58 6.51
CA LYS A 231 25.07 21.96 6.52
C LYS A 231 24.51 21.85 5.10
N SER A 232 23.99 20.68 4.75
CA SER A 232 23.22 20.52 3.50
C SER A 232 21.87 21.25 3.61
N THR A 233 21.56 22.04 2.56
CA THR A 233 20.26 22.70 2.39
C THR A 233 19.58 22.25 1.09
N VAL A 234 20.05 21.16 0.48
CA VAL A 234 19.49 20.65 -0.78
C VAL A 234 17.98 20.35 -0.62
N LYS A 235 17.20 20.92 -1.54
CA LYS A 235 15.79 20.60 -1.75
C LYS A 235 15.62 20.02 -3.16
N ILE A 236 14.80 19.00 -3.26
CA ILE A 236 14.44 18.32 -4.51
C ILE A 236 12.92 18.32 -4.56
N THR A 237 12.35 18.93 -5.59
CA THR A 237 10.90 19.04 -5.80
C THR A 237 10.56 18.80 -7.25
N ARG A 238 9.34 18.42 -7.54
CA ARG A 238 8.78 18.45 -8.90
C ARG A 238 7.91 19.71 -9.07
N GLU A 239 8.02 20.38 -10.20
CA GLU A 239 7.14 21.49 -10.53
C GLU A 239 5.71 20.98 -10.75
N TYR A 240 4.75 21.66 -10.13
CA TYR A 240 3.34 21.27 -10.19
C TYR A 240 2.85 21.14 -11.65
N GLY A 241 2.12 20.07 -11.94
CA GLY A 241 1.55 19.82 -13.27
C GLY A 241 2.56 19.44 -14.36
N THR A 242 3.84 19.19 -14.02
CA THR A 242 4.90 18.84 -14.99
C THR A 242 5.78 17.70 -14.45
N ASP A 243 6.63 17.13 -15.34
CA ASP A 243 7.71 16.20 -14.94
C ASP A 243 9.01 16.92 -14.57
N ARG A 244 9.07 18.26 -14.60
CA ARG A 244 10.29 19.02 -14.34
C ARG A 244 10.71 18.92 -12.88
N ILE A 245 11.90 18.35 -12.64
CA ILE A 245 12.52 18.26 -11.31
C ILE A 245 13.41 19.48 -11.08
N ILE A 246 13.24 20.12 -9.92
CA ILE A 246 14.01 21.28 -9.50
C ILE A 246 14.87 20.90 -8.31
N VAL A 247 16.19 21.02 -8.44
CA VAL A 247 17.17 20.75 -7.38
C VAL A 247 17.88 22.04 -6.99
N THR A 248 17.75 22.45 -5.74
CA THR A 248 18.28 23.73 -5.23
C THR A 248 19.07 23.52 -3.94
N GLY A 249 19.81 24.55 -3.52
CA GLY A 249 20.48 24.60 -2.23
C GLY A 249 21.91 24.12 -2.23
N ASN A 250 22.52 24.05 -1.06
CA ASN A 250 23.92 23.75 -0.85
C ASN A 250 24.14 22.28 -0.49
N LEU A 251 25.17 21.65 -1.08
CA LEU A 251 25.59 20.30 -0.73
C LEU A 251 27.07 20.30 -0.36
N PRO A 252 27.48 19.79 0.81
CA PRO A 252 28.89 19.70 1.18
C PRO A 252 29.68 18.79 0.22
N ALA A 253 30.93 19.16 -0.06
CA ALA A 253 31.83 18.34 -0.86
C ALA A 253 31.99 16.94 -0.27
N GLY A 254 31.91 15.90 -1.10
CA GLY A 254 31.96 14.51 -0.70
C GLY A 254 30.65 13.97 -0.09
N SER A 255 29.60 14.79 0.00
CA SER A 255 28.28 14.35 0.49
C SER A 255 27.35 13.93 -0.65
N GLN A 256 26.35 13.14 -0.29
CA GLN A 256 25.28 12.71 -1.18
C GLN A 256 23.93 12.93 -0.53
N LYS A 257 22.92 13.29 -1.33
CA LYS A 257 21.51 13.28 -0.96
C LYS A 257 20.72 12.58 -2.04
N SER A 258 19.75 11.77 -1.64
CA SER A 258 18.78 11.16 -2.57
C SER A 258 17.38 11.21 -2.00
N THR A 259 16.40 11.30 -2.88
CA THR A 259 14.98 11.15 -2.56
C THR A 259 14.24 10.55 -3.75
N TYR A 260 13.04 10.04 -3.51
CA TYR A 260 12.09 9.71 -4.57
C TYR A 260 11.19 10.90 -4.84
N VAL A 261 10.79 11.06 -6.10
CA VAL A 261 9.86 12.09 -6.56
C VAL A 261 8.88 11.41 -7.51
N THR A 262 7.58 11.62 -7.30
CA THR A 262 6.57 11.06 -8.21
C THR A 262 6.67 11.72 -9.58
N VAL A 263 6.46 10.93 -10.64
CA VAL A 263 6.43 11.43 -12.02
C VAL A 263 5.03 11.92 -12.37
N PHE A 264 4.93 12.92 -13.25
CA PHE A 264 3.65 13.46 -13.68
C PHE A 264 2.97 12.56 -14.74
N ASN A 265 3.76 12.03 -15.69
CA ASN A 265 3.28 11.09 -16.70
C ASN A 265 3.94 9.71 -16.56
N PRO A 266 3.32 8.77 -15.78
CA PRO A 266 3.91 7.45 -15.56
C PRO A 266 4.09 6.63 -16.83
N THR A 267 3.18 6.76 -17.81
CA THR A 267 3.22 6.02 -19.07
C THR A 267 4.41 6.43 -19.92
N LEU A 268 4.59 7.74 -20.15
CA LEU A 268 5.76 8.24 -20.90
C LEU A 268 7.07 7.96 -20.19
N TYR A 269 7.10 8.08 -18.85
CA TYR A 269 8.28 7.71 -18.06
C TYR A 269 8.64 6.22 -18.25
N THR A 270 7.65 5.33 -18.21
CA THR A 270 7.86 3.88 -18.41
C THR A 270 8.39 3.59 -19.82
N LEU A 271 7.81 4.24 -20.83
CA LEU A 271 8.28 4.12 -22.21
C LEU A 271 9.71 4.62 -22.39
N ASP A 272 10.06 5.73 -21.76
CA ASP A 272 11.40 6.29 -21.86
C ASP A 272 12.45 5.34 -21.25
N VAL A 273 12.16 4.80 -20.07
CA VAL A 273 13.00 3.76 -19.47
C VAL A 273 13.09 2.51 -20.37
N PHE A 274 11.98 2.11 -21.02
CA PHE A 274 12.02 1.00 -21.98
C PHE A 274 12.85 1.34 -23.21
N ARG A 275 12.74 2.55 -23.76
CA ARG A 275 13.61 3.03 -24.85
C ARG A 275 15.08 2.94 -24.48
N GLU A 276 15.48 3.35 -23.30
CA GLU A 276 16.86 3.24 -22.82
C GLU A 276 17.32 1.77 -22.79
N LYS A 277 16.44 0.84 -22.44
CA LYS A 277 16.76 -0.61 -22.49
C LYS A 277 16.91 -1.11 -23.93
N LEU A 278 16.09 -0.63 -24.86
CA LEU A 278 16.20 -0.96 -26.28
C LEU A 278 17.51 -0.44 -26.86
N VAL A 279 17.86 0.82 -26.59
CA VAL A 279 19.12 1.45 -27.04
C VAL A 279 20.33 0.70 -26.48
N ALA A 280 20.30 0.30 -25.20
CA ALA A 280 21.38 -0.48 -24.59
C ALA A 280 21.56 -1.89 -25.23
N LYS A 281 20.54 -2.42 -25.92
CA LYS A 281 20.63 -3.65 -26.71
C LYS A 281 20.95 -3.40 -28.19
N GLY A 282 21.26 -2.15 -28.57
CA GLY A 282 21.58 -1.76 -29.95
C GLY A 282 20.36 -1.73 -30.87
N ILE A 283 19.16 -1.44 -30.33
CA ILE A 283 17.94 -1.22 -31.09
C ILE A 283 17.71 0.27 -31.20
N GLN A 284 17.78 0.81 -32.41
CA GLN A 284 17.48 2.23 -32.68
C GLN A 284 15.96 2.44 -32.60
N THR A 285 15.55 3.46 -31.84
CA THR A 285 14.14 3.77 -31.59
C THR A 285 13.75 5.15 -32.11
N MET A 286 12.47 5.34 -32.33
CA MET A 286 11.81 6.55 -32.77
C MET A 286 11.03 7.23 -31.63
N PRO A 287 10.16 8.21 -31.89
CA PRO A 287 9.43 8.95 -30.88
C PRO A 287 8.64 8.07 -29.90
N LEU A 288 8.37 8.62 -28.70
CA LEU A 288 7.48 8.04 -27.72
C LEU A 288 6.07 8.61 -27.91
N GLU A 289 5.08 7.73 -27.92
CA GLU A 289 3.67 8.10 -28.06
C GLU A 289 2.80 7.30 -27.07
N THR A 290 1.58 7.74 -26.84
CA THR A 290 0.57 6.98 -26.12
C THR A 290 -0.56 6.61 -27.07
N GLY A 291 -1.07 5.38 -26.93
CA GLY A 291 -2.15 4.91 -27.81
C GLY A 291 -2.50 3.47 -27.54
N LYS A 292 -3.66 3.05 -27.99
CA LYS A 292 -4.16 1.69 -27.83
C LYS A 292 -3.49 0.73 -28.82
N VAL A 293 -3.16 -0.47 -28.36
CA VAL A 293 -2.71 -1.57 -29.23
C VAL A 293 -3.80 -1.89 -30.26
N PRO A 294 -3.49 -1.86 -31.57
CA PRO A 294 -4.46 -2.24 -32.60
C PRO A 294 -4.73 -3.75 -32.59
N GLU A 295 -5.92 -4.13 -33.04
CA GLU A 295 -6.37 -5.55 -33.00
C GLU A 295 -5.48 -6.48 -33.84
N ASN A 296 -4.89 -5.98 -34.91
CA ASN A 296 -4.02 -6.72 -35.81
C ASN A 296 -2.55 -6.78 -35.35
N ALA A 297 -2.17 -6.14 -34.24
CA ALA A 297 -0.81 -6.21 -33.74
C ALA A 297 -0.46 -7.60 -33.19
N GLN A 298 0.73 -8.08 -33.53
CA GLN A 298 1.25 -9.36 -33.08
C GLN A 298 1.86 -9.22 -31.68
N ARG A 299 1.39 -10.03 -30.72
CA ARG A 299 2.02 -10.10 -29.42
C ARG A 299 3.36 -10.84 -29.49
N VAL A 300 4.43 -10.19 -29.07
CA VAL A 300 5.81 -10.69 -29.09
C VAL A 300 6.40 -10.94 -27.70
N GLY A 301 5.74 -10.46 -26.64
CA GLY A 301 6.19 -10.69 -25.28
C GLY A 301 5.08 -10.55 -24.24
N ILE A 302 5.28 -11.21 -23.11
CA ILE A 302 4.43 -11.08 -21.92
C ILE A 302 5.29 -11.26 -20.68
N SER A 303 5.01 -10.43 -19.67
CA SER A 303 5.56 -10.54 -18.31
C SER A 303 4.41 -10.59 -17.32
N TYR A 304 4.47 -11.54 -16.41
CA TYR A 304 3.51 -11.64 -15.31
C TYR A 304 4.14 -11.16 -14.00
N SER A 305 3.33 -10.50 -13.19
CA SER A 305 3.69 -10.19 -11.81
C SER A 305 3.88 -11.45 -10.97
N LYS A 306 4.35 -11.27 -9.72
CA LYS A 306 4.18 -12.29 -8.68
C LYS A 306 2.69 -12.51 -8.37
N PRO A 307 2.30 -13.61 -7.68
CA PRO A 307 0.93 -13.80 -7.21
C PRO A 307 0.46 -12.63 -6.34
N LEU A 308 -0.85 -12.42 -6.32
CA LEU A 308 -1.46 -11.35 -5.53
C LEU A 308 -1.13 -11.46 -4.03
N THR A 309 -0.96 -12.68 -3.50
CA THR A 309 -0.51 -12.89 -2.13
C THR A 309 0.82 -12.23 -1.82
N ASP A 310 1.81 -12.34 -2.72
CA ASP A 310 3.14 -11.73 -2.56
C ASP A 310 3.06 -10.20 -2.69
N ILE A 311 2.22 -9.70 -3.60
CA ILE A 311 1.95 -8.27 -3.78
C ILE A 311 1.27 -7.72 -2.53
N ASN A 312 0.23 -8.40 -2.05
CA ASN A 312 -0.52 -8.03 -0.87
C ASN A 312 0.34 -8.00 0.40
N PHE A 313 1.29 -8.95 0.50
CA PHE A 313 2.27 -8.95 1.60
C PHE A 313 3.04 -7.63 1.66
N LYS A 314 3.62 -7.16 0.56
CA LYS A 314 4.32 -5.87 0.52
C LYS A 314 3.37 -4.67 0.65
N TYR A 315 2.19 -4.74 0.05
CA TYR A 315 1.16 -3.71 0.14
C TYR A 315 0.79 -3.36 1.59
N LEU A 316 0.46 -4.34 2.40
CA LEU A 316 0.09 -4.12 3.80
C LEU A 316 1.31 -3.88 4.68
N LYS A 317 2.40 -4.64 4.48
CA LYS A 317 3.62 -4.55 5.29
C LYS A 317 4.29 -3.18 5.17
N LEU A 318 4.50 -2.71 3.96
CA LEU A 318 5.15 -1.43 3.66
C LEU A 318 4.15 -0.26 3.53
N SER A 319 2.85 -0.55 3.56
CA SER A 319 1.79 0.45 3.44
C SER A 319 1.81 1.25 2.12
N ILE A 320 2.09 0.59 0.99
CA ILE A 320 2.30 1.23 -0.31
C ILE A 320 0.99 1.80 -0.86
N ASN A 321 0.89 3.12 -1.00
CA ASN A 321 -0.35 3.79 -1.41
C ASN A 321 -0.72 3.49 -2.86
N GLY A 322 0.22 3.63 -3.78
CA GLY A 322 -0.02 3.38 -5.20
C GLY A 322 -0.55 1.97 -5.49
N MET A 323 -0.14 0.95 -4.69
CA MET A 323 -0.72 -0.40 -4.82
C MET A 323 -2.20 -0.42 -4.48
N GLY A 324 -2.63 0.29 -3.43
CA GLY A 324 -4.03 0.36 -3.05
C GLY A 324 -4.91 0.95 -4.14
N ASP A 325 -4.43 2.02 -4.75
CA ASP A 325 -5.15 2.71 -5.82
C ASP A 325 -5.15 1.88 -7.13
N MET A 326 -4.04 1.23 -7.48
CA MET A 326 -4.00 0.31 -8.62
C MET A 326 -4.91 -0.91 -8.41
N LEU A 327 -4.91 -1.52 -7.21
CA LEU A 327 -5.81 -2.62 -6.87
C LEU A 327 -7.28 -2.19 -6.96
N THR A 328 -7.61 -0.98 -6.54
CA THR A 328 -8.96 -0.44 -6.63
C THR A 328 -9.41 -0.35 -8.09
N LYS A 329 -8.61 0.27 -8.98
CA LYS A 329 -8.93 0.34 -10.41
C LYS A 329 -8.97 -1.05 -11.06
N GLN A 330 -8.08 -1.96 -10.66
CA GLN A 330 -8.07 -3.33 -11.15
C GLN A 330 -9.35 -4.10 -10.78
N LEU A 331 -9.85 -3.92 -9.56
CA LEU A 331 -11.13 -4.49 -9.13
C LEU A 331 -12.28 -3.98 -9.98
N GLY A 332 -12.30 -2.68 -10.30
CA GLY A 332 -13.26 -2.10 -11.24
C GLY A 332 -13.17 -2.75 -12.62
N ARG A 333 -11.94 -2.88 -13.15
CA ARG A 333 -11.71 -3.48 -14.47
C ARG A 333 -12.17 -4.92 -14.55
N GLU A 334 -11.80 -5.75 -13.58
CA GLU A 334 -12.09 -7.19 -13.60
C GLU A 334 -13.55 -7.52 -13.27
N ARG A 335 -14.20 -6.69 -12.43
CA ARG A 335 -15.56 -6.96 -11.94
C ARG A 335 -16.65 -6.24 -12.73
N LEU A 336 -16.34 -5.07 -13.28
CA LEU A 336 -17.30 -4.18 -13.94
C LEU A 336 -16.89 -3.74 -15.35
N GLY A 337 -15.73 -4.20 -15.84
CA GLY A 337 -15.22 -3.87 -17.17
C GLY A 337 -14.58 -2.48 -17.30
N GLU A 338 -14.50 -1.71 -16.20
CA GLU A 338 -14.02 -0.34 -16.19
C GLU A 338 -12.91 -0.14 -15.16
N GLY A 339 -11.71 0.26 -15.60
CA GLY A 339 -10.55 0.47 -14.75
C GLY A 339 -10.52 1.87 -14.14
N SER A 340 -11.54 2.23 -13.38
CA SER A 340 -11.71 3.54 -12.72
C SER A 340 -11.81 3.41 -11.20
N TRP A 341 -11.60 4.52 -10.47
CA TRP A 341 -11.88 4.54 -9.03
C TRP A 341 -13.35 4.30 -8.75
N SER A 342 -14.26 4.87 -9.55
CA SER A 342 -15.70 4.70 -9.36
C SER A 342 -16.10 3.22 -9.41
N ALA A 343 -15.71 2.52 -10.46
CA ALA A 343 -16.01 1.09 -10.62
C ALA A 343 -15.32 0.24 -9.53
N GLY A 344 -14.06 0.56 -9.19
CA GLY A 344 -13.33 -0.13 -8.14
C GLY A 344 -13.96 0.03 -6.76
N ILE A 345 -14.35 1.24 -6.41
CA ILE A 345 -15.08 1.54 -5.16
C ILE A 345 -16.40 0.78 -5.12
N GLN A 346 -17.14 0.74 -6.23
CA GLN A 346 -18.38 -0.04 -6.33
C GLN A 346 -18.12 -1.53 -6.10
N ALA A 347 -17.10 -2.11 -6.72
CA ALA A 347 -16.73 -3.52 -6.51
C ALA A 347 -16.36 -3.81 -5.05
N ILE A 348 -15.59 -2.92 -4.40
CA ILE A 348 -15.21 -3.04 -2.99
C ILE A 348 -16.44 -2.92 -2.08
N ARG A 349 -17.37 -2.01 -2.38
CA ARG A 349 -18.63 -1.86 -1.62
C ARG A 349 -19.52 -3.11 -1.73
N THR A 350 -19.63 -3.68 -2.93
CA THR A 350 -20.34 -4.95 -3.14
C THR A 350 -19.72 -6.06 -2.31
N TYR A 351 -18.38 -6.22 -2.38
CA TYR A 351 -17.66 -7.19 -1.54
C TYR A 351 -17.96 -6.99 -0.05
N GLY A 352 -17.92 -5.75 0.45
CA GLY A 352 -18.19 -5.44 1.84
C GLY A 352 -19.61 -5.84 2.26
N SER A 353 -20.61 -5.50 1.46
CA SER A 353 -22.04 -5.85 1.70
C SER A 353 -22.23 -7.37 1.71
N ASP A 354 -21.69 -8.10 0.74
CA ASP A 354 -21.77 -9.56 0.61
C ASP A 354 -21.13 -10.28 1.81
N ASN A 355 -20.15 -9.64 2.47
CA ASN A 355 -19.48 -10.15 3.67
C ASN A 355 -20.10 -9.61 4.98
N GLY A 356 -21.26 -8.94 4.90
CA GLY A 356 -22.04 -8.49 6.05
C GLY A 356 -21.48 -7.24 6.75
N LEU A 357 -20.75 -6.41 6.02
CA LEU A 357 -20.39 -5.06 6.47
C LEU A 357 -21.49 -4.07 6.13
N THR A 358 -21.70 -3.08 6.98
CA THR A 358 -22.65 -1.98 6.75
C THR A 358 -21.96 -0.89 5.96
N MET A 359 -22.04 -0.94 4.62
CA MET A 359 -21.24 -0.07 3.75
C MET A 359 -21.62 1.42 3.80
N ASP A 360 -22.77 1.79 4.38
CA ASP A 360 -23.11 3.20 4.68
C ASP A 360 -22.25 3.78 5.82
N GLN A 361 -21.58 2.92 6.57
CA GLN A 361 -20.58 3.29 7.58
C GLN A 361 -19.14 3.23 7.07
N TRP A 362 -18.98 3.21 5.73
CA TRP A 362 -17.71 3.29 5.00
C TRP A 362 -17.86 4.33 3.88
N TYR A 363 -17.21 5.45 4.03
CA TYR A 363 -17.04 6.42 2.94
C TYR A 363 -15.59 6.46 2.51
N PHE A 364 -15.30 6.25 1.23
CA PHE A 364 -13.95 6.27 0.69
C PHE A 364 -13.97 6.64 -0.80
N GLU A 365 -12.90 7.32 -1.22
CA GLU A 365 -12.69 7.86 -2.57
C GLU A 365 -11.43 7.30 -3.22
N ASP A 366 -10.61 6.56 -2.47
CA ASP A 366 -9.35 5.98 -2.92
C ASP A 366 -9.15 4.57 -2.34
N GLY A 367 -8.09 3.88 -2.81
CA GLY A 367 -7.69 2.59 -2.26
C GLY A 367 -6.56 2.68 -1.24
N SER A 368 -5.94 3.83 -1.10
CA SER A 368 -4.75 4.06 -0.27
C SER A 368 -5.07 4.50 1.15
N GLY A 369 -6.18 5.20 1.34
CA GLY A 369 -6.54 5.86 2.59
C GLY A 369 -5.95 7.27 2.72
N LEU A 370 -5.39 7.84 1.65
CA LEU A 370 -4.84 9.20 1.67
C LEU A 370 -5.90 10.28 1.63
N SER A 371 -7.05 10.05 0.99
CA SER A 371 -8.10 11.05 0.91
C SER A 371 -8.54 11.49 2.32
N HIS A 372 -8.50 12.80 2.54
CA HIS A 372 -9.00 13.41 3.77
C HIS A 372 -10.51 13.28 3.95
N GLN A 373 -11.22 12.84 2.92
CA GLN A 373 -12.69 12.61 2.96
C GLN A 373 -13.05 11.21 3.46
N ASN A 374 -12.13 10.24 3.39
CA ASN A 374 -12.40 8.88 3.84
C ASN A 374 -12.87 8.83 5.29
N ARG A 375 -13.91 8.04 5.57
CA ARG A 375 -14.49 7.84 6.90
C ARG A 375 -14.87 6.38 7.10
N VAL A 376 -14.58 5.86 8.27
CA VAL A 376 -15.05 4.57 8.75
C VAL A 376 -15.11 4.61 10.28
N ASN A 377 -15.81 3.69 10.89
CA ASN A 377 -15.82 3.52 12.32
C ASN A 377 -15.14 2.21 12.76
N SER A 378 -14.69 2.15 14.02
CA SER A 378 -13.97 1.00 14.56
C SER A 378 -14.83 -0.26 14.66
N MET A 379 -16.15 -0.09 14.78
CA MET A 379 -17.10 -1.20 14.79
C MET A 379 -17.03 -1.98 13.49
N GLN A 380 -17.03 -1.29 12.35
CA GLN A 380 -16.97 -1.89 11.03
C GLN A 380 -15.58 -2.43 10.69
N GLU A 381 -14.50 -1.70 11.00
CA GLU A 381 -13.14 -2.22 10.78
C GLU A 381 -12.86 -3.49 11.59
N SER A 382 -13.26 -3.52 12.87
CA SER A 382 -13.12 -4.73 13.68
C SER A 382 -14.00 -5.87 13.19
N LEU A 383 -15.17 -5.59 12.61
CA LEU A 383 -16.06 -6.59 12.00
C LEU A 383 -15.41 -7.17 10.72
N LEU A 384 -14.82 -6.33 9.87
CA LEU A 384 -14.03 -6.80 8.71
C LEU A 384 -12.95 -7.78 9.15
N LEU A 385 -12.13 -7.43 10.15
CA LEU A 385 -11.06 -8.27 10.69
C LEU A 385 -11.57 -9.61 11.26
N TYR A 386 -12.78 -9.62 11.79
CA TYR A 386 -13.46 -10.85 12.21
C TYR A 386 -13.88 -11.70 11.00
N LYS A 387 -14.52 -11.09 10.01
CA LYS A 387 -15.09 -11.78 8.83
C LYS A 387 -14.01 -12.43 7.95
N VAL A 388 -12.86 -11.79 7.76
CA VAL A 388 -11.78 -12.33 6.92
C VAL A 388 -11.17 -13.62 7.48
N ARG A 389 -11.35 -13.93 8.75
CA ARG A 389 -10.82 -15.14 9.39
C ARG A 389 -11.35 -16.46 8.79
N SER A 390 -12.55 -16.45 8.26
CA SER A 390 -13.14 -17.62 7.61
C SER A 390 -12.67 -17.87 6.17
N LYS A 391 -11.85 -16.97 5.62
CA LYS A 391 -11.40 -17.04 4.24
C LYS A 391 -10.18 -17.94 4.08
N SER A 392 -10.08 -18.68 2.99
CA SER A 392 -8.95 -19.57 2.72
C SER A 392 -7.59 -18.85 2.65
N TRP A 393 -7.59 -17.59 2.26
CA TRP A 393 -6.41 -16.73 2.17
C TRP A 393 -6.06 -15.99 3.49
N TYR A 394 -6.80 -16.21 4.58
CA TYR A 394 -6.62 -15.49 5.85
C TYR A 394 -5.18 -15.51 6.39
N ASN A 395 -4.51 -16.66 6.33
CA ASN A 395 -3.14 -16.76 6.86
C ASN A 395 -2.17 -15.83 6.13
N SER A 396 -2.27 -15.72 4.81
CA SER A 396 -1.44 -14.77 4.03
C SER A 396 -1.78 -13.31 4.31
N TYR A 397 -3.06 -13.01 4.55
CA TYR A 397 -3.50 -11.69 4.96
C TYR A 397 -2.96 -11.31 6.34
N LEU A 398 -3.02 -12.22 7.31
CA LEU A 398 -2.49 -12.01 8.66
C LEU A 398 -0.97 -11.80 8.65
N ASP A 399 -0.24 -12.61 7.89
CA ASP A 399 1.23 -12.49 7.75
C ASP A 399 1.64 -11.17 7.08
N ALA A 400 0.81 -10.64 6.20
CA ALA A 400 1.02 -9.34 5.56
C ALA A 400 0.92 -8.15 6.53
N LEU A 401 0.34 -8.29 7.71
CA LEU A 401 0.31 -7.22 8.71
C LEU A 401 1.68 -7.00 9.36
N PRO A 402 2.08 -5.75 9.67
CA PRO A 402 3.22 -5.46 10.53
C PRO A 402 3.14 -6.16 11.90
N HIS A 403 4.27 -6.68 12.38
CA HIS A 403 4.38 -7.35 13.69
C HIS A 403 5.13 -6.49 14.69
N ALA A 404 4.53 -6.21 15.85
CA ALA A 404 5.08 -5.33 16.85
C ALA A 404 6.42 -5.83 17.44
N GLY A 405 7.36 -4.88 17.61
CA GLY A 405 8.65 -5.12 18.24
C GLY A 405 9.61 -6.04 17.48
N ARG A 406 9.29 -6.45 16.25
CA ARG A 406 10.13 -7.29 15.40
C ARG A 406 10.92 -6.47 14.41
N LYS A 407 12.23 -6.69 14.32
CA LYS A 407 13.12 -5.97 13.40
C LYS A 407 12.88 -6.34 11.93
N GLY A 408 13.08 -5.36 11.05
CA GLY A 408 13.07 -5.51 9.59
C GLY A 408 11.81 -4.93 8.93
N SER A 409 12.01 -4.27 7.79
CA SER A 409 10.94 -3.61 7.02
C SER A 409 9.86 -4.59 6.53
N LEU A 410 10.22 -5.84 6.27
CA LEU A 410 9.28 -6.90 5.85
C LEU A 410 8.76 -7.76 7.02
N VAL A 411 9.02 -7.39 8.27
CA VAL A 411 8.52 -8.08 9.47
C VAL A 411 7.80 -7.10 10.38
N GLY A 412 8.53 -6.25 11.08
CA GLY A 412 7.99 -5.25 11.99
C GLY A 412 7.45 -4.03 11.28
N ALA A 413 8.09 -3.64 10.18
CA ALA A 413 7.71 -2.50 9.37
C ALA A 413 7.39 -1.26 10.23
N THR A 414 6.20 -0.70 10.12
CA THR A 414 5.75 0.47 10.89
C THR A 414 5.58 0.19 12.40
N LEU A 415 5.62 -1.08 12.84
CA LEU A 415 5.54 -1.50 14.24
C LEU A 415 6.88 -1.99 14.82
N GLU A 416 7.98 -1.92 14.05
CA GLU A 416 9.30 -2.46 14.44
C GLU A 416 9.76 -2.01 15.84
N ASN A 417 9.52 -0.76 16.19
CA ASN A 417 9.93 -0.16 17.45
C ASN A 417 8.78 0.08 18.44
N ARG A 418 7.59 -0.45 18.16
CA ARG A 418 6.38 -0.27 18.97
C ARG A 418 6.03 -1.54 19.70
N MET A 419 5.46 -1.42 20.91
CA MET A 419 4.90 -2.50 21.72
C MET A 419 5.82 -3.76 21.81
N LYS A 420 7.14 -3.56 22.03
CA LYS A 420 8.10 -4.65 22.20
C LYS A 420 7.68 -5.55 23.35
N GLY A 421 7.77 -6.87 23.15
CA GLY A 421 7.35 -7.87 24.12
C GLY A 421 5.88 -8.29 24.02
N TYR A 422 5.08 -7.65 23.18
CA TYR A 422 3.69 -7.99 22.93
C TYR A 422 3.50 -8.66 21.56
N SER A 423 2.62 -9.64 21.49
CA SER A 423 2.24 -10.27 20.21
C SER A 423 1.10 -9.47 19.59
N VAL A 424 1.43 -8.56 18.68
CA VAL A 424 0.50 -7.71 17.95
C VAL A 424 0.79 -7.81 16.47
N SER A 425 -0.24 -8.05 15.66
CA SER A 425 -0.19 -8.00 14.20
C SER A 425 -1.24 -7.02 13.73
N ALA A 426 -0.83 -5.83 13.25
CA ALA A 426 -1.77 -4.76 12.98
C ALA A 426 -1.31 -3.82 11.86
N LYS A 427 -2.29 -3.26 11.14
CA LYS A 427 -2.08 -2.19 10.16
C LYS A 427 -2.10 -0.85 10.86
N THR A 428 -1.08 -0.04 10.60
CA THR A 428 -1.02 1.36 11.02
C THR A 428 -1.64 2.28 9.98
N GLY A 429 -2.18 3.42 10.41
CA GLY A 429 -2.56 4.52 9.55
C GLY A 429 -2.09 5.86 10.09
N TYR A 430 -1.63 6.72 9.18
CA TYR A 430 -1.26 8.10 9.47
C TYR A 430 -1.49 8.99 8.26
N ILE A 431 -2.22 10.05 8.46
CA ILE A 431 -2.26 11.27 7.64
C ILE A 431 -2.31 12.45 8.61
N SER A 432 -2.08 13.67 8.12
CA SER A 432 -2.03 14.85 8.99
C SER A 432 -3.22 14.91 9.97
N GLY A 433 -2.92 14.92 11.27
CA GLY A 433 -3.91 14.94 12.35
C GLY A 433 -4.72 13.66 12.56
N THR A 434 -4.39 12.56 11.90
CA THR A 434 -5.10 11.27 12.04
C THR A 434 -4.13 10.16 12.34
N TYR A 435 -4.48 9.29 13.29
CA TYR A 435 -3.72 8.11 13.68
C TYR A 435 -4.68 6.93 13.83
N SER A 436 -4.29 5.78 13.30
CA SER A 436 -5.08 4.55 13.42
C SER A 436 -4.20 3.32 13.61
N LEU A 437 -4.77 2.31 14.26
CA LEU A 437 -4.15 1.00 14.41
C LEU A 437 -5.26 -0.05 14.55
N SER A 438 -5.30 -1.01 13.62
CA SER A 438 -6.33 -2.06 13.62
C SER A 438 -5.72 -3.40 13.27
N GLY A 439 -6.10 -4.45 14.02
CA GLY A 439 -5.52 -5.77 13.86
C GLY A 439 -5.82 -6.71 15.02
N TYR A 440 -4.84 -7.53 15.35
CA TYR A 440 -4.94 -8.62 16.30
C TYR A 440 -3.91 -8.46 17.43
N VAL A 441 -4.31 -8.77 18.66
CA VAL A 441 -3.45 -8.78 19.84
C VAL A 441 -3.66 -10.04 20.66
N LYS A 442 -2.57 -10.66 21.12
CA LYS A 442 -2.64 -11.81 22.03
C LYS A 442 -2.68 -11.34 23.47
N GLY A 443 -3.71 -11.75 24.19
CA GLY A 443 -3.87 -11.50 25.61
C GLY A 443 -2.99 -12.40 26.48
N LYS A 444 -2.84 -12.06 27.77
CA LYS A 444 -2.14 -12.87 28.79
C LYS A 444 -2.77 -14.26 28.99
N SER A 445 -4.05 -14.39 28.70
CA SER A 445 -4.77 -15.68 28.70
C SER A 445 -4.32 -16.64 27.60
N GLY A 446 -3.49 -16.16 26.64
CA GLY A 446 -3.11 -16.89 25.44
C GLY A 446 -4.10 -16.76 24.27
N LYS A 447 -5.27 -16.20 24.50
CA LYS A 447 -6.29 -15.93 23.45
C LYS A 447 -5.92 -14.71 22.61
N TRP A 448 -6.42 -14.68 21.39
CA TRP A 448 -6.31 -13.52 20.51
C TRP A 448 -7.58 -12.66 20.54
N TYR A 449 -7.40 -11.38 20.38
CA TYR A 449 -8.46 -10.38 20.31
C TYR A 449 -8.28 -9.51 19.09
N ILE A 450 -9.39 -9.05 18.51
CA ILE A 450 -9.42 -8.09 17.42
C ILE A 450 -9.60 -6.70 18.03
N PHE A 451 -8.87 -5.74 17.52
CA PHE A 451 -9.06 -4.34 17.91
C PHE A 451 -9.01 -3.40 16.72
N SER A 452 -9.73 -2.31 16.80
CA SER A 452 -9.65 -1.16 15.89
C SER A 452 -9.66 0.11 16.73
N ILE A 453 -8.68 0.97 16.51
CA ILE A 453 -8.48 2.26 17.18
C ILE A 453 -8.24 3.32 16.10
N LEU A 454 -9.18 4.24 15.96
CA LEU A 454 -9.13 5.37 15.04
C LEU A 454 -9.21 6.66 15.85
N THR A 455 -8.33 7.63 15.58
CA THR A 455 -8.37 8.92 16.29
C THR A 455 -7.89 10.08 15.44
N GLN A 456 -8.47 11.25 15.70
CA GLN A 456 -8.00 12.53 15.19
C GLN A 456 -7.46 13.36 16.35
N ALA A 457 -6.19 13.81 16.23
CA ALA A 457 -5.47 14.53 17.26
C ALA A 457 -4.82 15.78 16.65
N ASN A 458 -5.15 16.95 17.18
CA ASN A 458 -4.78 18.22 16.56
C ASN A 458 -3.40 18.77 16.98
N LYS A 459 -2.79 18.31 18.07
CA LYS A 459 -1.58 18.96 18.64
C LYS A 459 -0.42 18.02 18.95
N THR A 460 -0.66 16.74 19.23
CA THR A 460 0.37 15.78 19.63
C THR A 460 0.11 14.43 18.99
N SER A 461 1.18 13.65 18.78
CA SER A 461 1.04 12.28 18.28
C SER A 461 0.19 11.43 19.22
N ALA A 462 -0.82 10.74 18.67
CA ALA A 462 -1.64 9.80 19.42
C ALA A 462 -1.01 8.40 19.54
N ILE A 463 0.13 8.15 18.90
CA ILE A 463 0.79 6.84 18.86
C ILE A 463 1.08 6.27 20.27
N PRO A 464 1.66 7.01 21.22
CA PRO A 464 1.93 6.47 22.54
C PRO A 464 0.67 5.98 23.27
N THR A 465 -0.41 6.74 23.15
CA THR A 465 -1.69 6.40 23.79
C THR A 465 -2.34 5.18 23.12
N ILE A 466 -2.29 5.08 21.77
CA ILE A 466 -2.74 3.88 21.05
C ILE A 466 -1.98 2.65 21.54
N ASP A 467 -0.64 2.74 21.64
CA ASP A 467 0.19 1.63 22.10
C ASP A 467 -0.14 1.24 23.55
N GLU A 468 -0.40 2.22 24.42
CA GLU A 468 -0.78 1.98 25.80
C GLU A 468 -2.14 1.27 25.90
N ILE A 469 -3.13 1.67 25.11
CA ILE A 469 -4.44 0.99 25.04
C ILE A 469 -4.27 -0.47 24.60
N VAL A 470 -3.52 -0.74 23.52
CA VAL A 470 -3.30 -2.11 23.04
C VAL A 470 -2.58 -2.98 24.08
N LYS A 471 -1.58 -2.41 24.79
CA LYS A 471 -0.91 -3.10 25.89
C LYS A 471 -1.86 -3.42 27.03
N GLN A 472 -2.81 -2.54 27.37
CA GLN A 472 -3.82 -2.85 28.40
C GLN A 472 -4.78 -3.96 27.94
N ILE A 473 -5.21 -3.97 26.68
CA ILE A 473 -5.98 -5.09 26.14
C ILE A 473 -5.19 -6.41 26.33
N ALA A 474 -3.91 -6.43 25.96
CA ALA A 474 -3.07 -7.61 26.12
C ALA A 474 -2.87 -8.03 27.59
N ASN A 475 -2.69 -7.08 28.51
CA ASN A 475 -2.40 -7.34 29.90
C ASN A 475 -3.62 -7.79 30.71
N GLU A 476 -4.80 -7.35 30.35
CA GLU A 476 -6.02 -7.64 31.11
C GLU A 476 -6.81 -8.84 30.56
N MET A 477 -6.66 -9.10 29.26
CA MET A 477 -7.35 -10.20 28.57
C MET A 477 -6.45 -11.43 28.46
#